data_7246c5cbff1d60da3c5588351fa2880a
#
_entry.id   7246c5cbff1d60da3c5588351fa2880a
#
_cell.length_a   1.000
_cell.length_b   1.000
_cell.length_c   1.000
_cell.angle_alpha   90.00
_cell.angle_beta   90.00
_cell.angle_gamma   90.00
#
_symmetry.space_group_name_H-M   'P 1'
#
loop_
_entity.id
_entity.type
_entity.pdbx_description
1 polymer ?
#
loop_
_entity_poly.entity_id
_entity_poly.type
_entity_poly.pdbx_seq_one_letter_code
_entity_poly.pdbx_strand_id
1 'polypeptide(L)'
;MLVITRHPALVAYLREIGLIGADATVLEHVSDPGVLDGQDVIGVLPLSLAARCRTITEVPLALTPADRGVELSLERIREIAQPPRTWVVRAAEQNIAAPAPNGTAARA
;
A
#
# COMPACT_ATOMS: atom_id res chain seq x y z
N MET A 1 8.71 -7.12 -8.15
CA MET A 1 7.63 -6.18 -7.76
C MET A 1 6.46 -6.96 -7.21
N LEU A 2 5.98 -6.58 -6.06
CA LEU A 2 4.91 -7.27 -5.37
C LEU A 2 3.69 -6.35 -5.31
N VAL A 3 2.53 -6.85 -5.71
CA VAL A 3 1.28 -6.08 -5.71
C VAL A 3 0.33 -6.69 -4.70
N ILE A 4 -0.18 -5.88 -3.80
CA ILE A 4 -1.14 -6.32 -2.79
C ILE A 4 -2.46 -5.63 -3.08
N THR A 5 -3.42 -6.37 -3.62
CA THR A 5 -4.74 -5.82 -3.92
C THR A 5 -5.75 -6.91 -4.13
N ARG A 6 -7.01 -6.60 -3.82
CA ARG A 6 -8.13 -7.50 -4.11
C ARG A 6 -8.88 -7.11 -5.38
N HIS A 7 -8.41 -6.10 -6.09
CA HIS A 7 -9.10 -5.57 -7.25
C HIS A 7 -8.37 -5.98 -8.53
N PRO A 8 -8.89 -6.97 -9.27
CA PRO A 8 -8.24 -7.38 -10.53
C PRO A 8 -8.11 -6.24 -11.52
N ALA A 9 -9.08 -5.33 -11.52
CA ALA A 9 -9.05 -4.19 -12.43
C ALA A 9 -7.87 -3.26 -12.12
N LEU A 10 -7.49 -3.15 -10.85
CA LEU A 10 -6.32 -2.34 -10.52
C LEU A 10 -5.05 -2.98 -11.06
N VAL A 11 -4.95 -4.30 -10.99
CA VAL A 11 -3.79 -4.99 -11.57
C VAL A 11 -3.70 -4.72 -13.06
N ALA A 12 -4.84 -4.80 -13.76
CA ALA A 12 -4.87 -4.51 -15.19
C ALA A 12 -4.44 -3.08 -15.47
N TYR A 13 -4.89 -2.13 -14.64
CA TYR A 13 -4.52 -0.73 -14.79
C TYR A 13 -3.02 -0.53 -14.58
N LEU A 14 -2.44 -1.17 -13.56
CA LEU A 14 -1.02 -1.06 -13.28
C LEU A 14 -0.18 -1.57 -14.45
N ARG A 15 -0.63 -2.63 -15.10
CA ARG A 15 0.05 -3.12 -16.31
C ARG A 15 -0.11 -2.14 -17.46
N GLU A 16 -1.29 -1.57 -17.60
CA GLU A 16 -1.59 -0.65 -18.68
C GLU A 16 -0.68 0.59 -18.63
N ILE A 17 -0.45 1.12 -17.44
CA ILE A 17 0.40 2.31 -17.29
C ILE A 17 1.88 1.95 -17.19
N GLY A 18 2.22 0.68 -17.29
CA GLY A 18 3.62 0.24 -17.29
C GLY A 18 4.27 0.22 -15.93
N LEU A 19 3.49 0.28 -14.84
CA LEU A 19 4.06 0.28 -13.50
C LEU A 19 4.50 -1.12 -13.08
N ILE A 20 3.88 -2.16 -13.59
CA ILE A 20 4.27 -3.54 -13.36
C ILE A 20 4.39 -4.28 -14.69
N GLY A 21 5.22 -5.32 -14.70
CA GLY A 21 5.37 -6.20 -15.84
C GLY A 21 4.62 -7.50 -15.64
N ALA A 22 4.85 -8.43 -16.55
CA ALA A 22 4.17 -9.72 -16.50
C ALA A 22 4.67 -10.59 -15.35
N ASP A 23 5.85 -10.29 -14.82
CA ASP A 23 6.47 -11.09 -13.77
C ASP A 23 6.11 -10.60 -12.37
N ALA A 24 5.25 -9.60 -12.25
CA ALA A 24 4.85 -9.11 -10.94
C ALA A 24 4.04 -10.17 -10.20
N THR A 25 4.29 -10.30 -8.91
CA THR A 25 3.53 -11.20 -8.06
C THR A 25 2.37 -10.43 -7.44
N VAL A 26 1.16 -10.99 -7.53
CA VAL A 26 -0.04 -10.35 -7.00
C VAL A 26 -0.57 -11.19 -5.84
N LEU A 27 -0.79 -10.54 -4.70
CA LEU A 27 -1.39 -11.17 -3.53
C LEU A 27 -2.63 -10.39 -3.14
N GLU A 28 -3.67 -11.09 -2.69
CA GLU A 28 -4.88 -10.42 -2.23
C GLU A 28 -4.73 -9.90 -0.81
N HIS A 29 -3.90 -10.53 -0.02
CA HIS A 29 -3.61 -10.07 1.33
C HIS A 29 -2.27 -10.65 1.78
N VAL A 30 -1.75 -10.11 2.86
CA VAL A 30 -0.48 -10.55 3.42
C VAL A 30 -0.77 -11.40 4.64
N SER A 31 -0.49 -12.71 4.54
CA SER A 31 -0.63 -13.60 5.69
C SER A 31 0.70 -13.73 6.44
N ASP A 32 1.82 -13.63 5.76
CA ASP A 32 3.12 -13.66 6.39
C ASP A 32 3.83 -12.35 6.11
N PRO A 33 3.98 -11.47 7.11
CA PRO A 33 4.62 -10.17 6.89
C PRO A 33 6.03 -10.28 6.31
N GLY A 34 6.71 -11.40 6.52
CA GLY A 34 8.08 -11.56 6.02
C GLY A 34 8.18 -11.48 4.51
N VAL A 35 7.09 -11.73 3.78
CA VAL A 35 7.12 -11.64 2.31
C VAL A 35 7.38 -10.20 1.85
N LEU A 36 7.16 -9.22 2.71
CA LEU A 36 7.35 -7.80 2.36
C LEU A 36 8.79 -7.35 2.51
N ASP A 37 9.60 -8.09 3.24
CA ASP A 37 10.92 -7.61 3.65
C ASP A 37 11.80 -7.31 2.44
N GLY A 38 12.22 -6.06 2.34
CA GLY A 38 13.10 -5.63 1.26
C GLY A 38 12.46 -5.55 -0.11
N GLN A 39 11.14 -5.70 -0.21
CA GLN A 39 10.46 -5.69 -1.49
C GLN A 39 9.96 -4.31 -1.87
N ASP A 40 9.89 -4.07 -3.17
CA ASP A 40 9.15 -2.93 -3.69
C ASP A 40 7.72 -3.37 -3.86
N VAL A 41 6.81 -2.71 -3.16
CA VAL A 41 5.42 -3.15 -3.05
C VAL A 41 4.49 -2.07 -3.58
N ILE A 42 3.45 -2.48 -4.27
CA ILE A 42 2.36 -1.59 -4.67
C ILE A 42 1.12 -2.02 -3.91
N GLY A 43 0.49 -1.09 -3.23
CA GLY A 43 -0.72 -1.38 -2.48
C GLY A 43 -0.92 -0.40 -1.35
N VAL A 44 -1.86 -0.73 -0.47
CA VAL A 44 -2.13 0.06 0.72
C VAL A 44 -1.97 -0.87 1.91
N LEU A 45 -1.06 -0.52 2.80
CA LEU A 45 -0.73 -1.33 3.96
C LEU A 45 -0.72 -0.48 5.21
N PRO A 46 -1.02 -1.07 6.37
CA PRO A 46 -0.77 -0.39 7.64
C PRO A 46 0.70 0.03 7.72
N LEU A 47 0.97 1.10 8.43
CA LEU A 47 2.33 1.65 8.49
C LEU A 47 3.36 0.63 8.94
N SER A 48 3.00 -0.23 9.90
CA SER A 48 3.95 -1.23 10.41
C SER A 48 4.35 -2.23 9.34
N LEU A 49 3.45 -2.56 8.43
CA LEU A 49 3.77 -3.45 7.32
C LEU A 49 4.49 -2.70 6.21
N ALA A 50 4.07 -1.48 5.94
CA ALA A 50 4.72 -0.65 4.93
C ALA A 50 6.20 -0.40 5.29
N ALA A 51 6.51 -0.31 6.56
CA ALA A 51 7.88 -0.11 7.01
C ALA A 51 8.79 -1.30 6.73
N ARG A 52 8.23 -2.48 6.50
CA ARG A 52 9.02 -3.66 6.15
C ARG A 52 9.45 -3.66 4.69
N CYS A 53 8.71 -2.95 3.86
CA CYS A 53 9.00 -2.87 2.43
C CYS A 53 10.20 -1.99 2.17
N ARG A 54 10.91 -2.25 1.08
CA ARG A 54 11.94 -1.32 0.63
C ARG A 54 11.30 -0.02 0.18
N THR A 55 10.25 -0.12 -0.61
CA THR A 55 9.40 1.01 -0.97
C THR A 55 7.96 0.55 -1.01
N ILE A 56 7.04 1.49 -0.82
CA ILE A 56 5.62 1.22 -0.97
C ILE A 56 5.05 2.28 -1.91
N THR A 57 4.40 1.82 -2.96
CA THR A 57 3.77 2.71 -3.94
C THR A 57 2.28 2.60 -3.83
N GLU A 58 1.61 3.73 -3.70
CA GLU A 58 0.16 3.76 -3.73
C GLU A 58 -0.34 4.42 -4.99
N VAL A 59 -1.48 3.96 -5.47
CA VAL A 59 -2.23 4.63 -6.54
C VAL A 59 -3.50 5.14 -5.89
N PRO A 60 -3.55 6.41 -5.52
CA PRO A 60 -4.75 6.93 -4.87
C PRO A 60 -5.93 6.89 -5.84
N LEU A 61 -7.08 6.51 -5.33
CA LEU A 61 -8.31 6.47 -6.12
C LEU A 61 -9.28 7.49 -5.54
N ALA A 62 -9.78 8.37 -6.41
CA ALA A 62 -10.75 9.39 -5.99
C ALA A 62 -12.14 8.78 -5.94
N LEU A 63 -12.37 7.93 -4.94
CA LEU A 63 -13.63 7.22 -4.79
C LEU A 63 -14.75 8.15 -4.39
N THR A 64 -15.96 7.86 -4.88
CA THR A 64 -17.17 8.58 -4.49
C THR A 64 -18.06 7.61 -3.72
N PRO A 65 -19.11 8.11 -3.03
CA PRO A 65 -20.02 7.21 -2.34
C PRO A 65 -20.63 6.14 -3.25
N ALA A 66 -20.81 6.45 -4.53
CA ALA A 66 -21.36 5.49 -5.47
C ALA A 66 -20.43 4.31 -5.73
N ASP A 67 -19.16 4.45 -5.43
CA ASP A 67 -18.17 3.37 -5.63
C ASP A 67 -18.15 2.38 -4.47
N ARG A 68 -18.84 2.67 -3.39
CA ARG A 68 -18.80 1.80 -2.21
C ARG A 68 -19.53 0.51 -2.46
N GLY A 69 -18.91 -0.59 -2.06
CA GLY A 69 -19.52 -1.90 -2.19
C GLY A 69 -19.64 -2.40 -3.61
N VAL A 70 -19.03 -1.72 -4.56
CA VAL A 70 -19.06 -2.07 -5.96
C VAL A 70 -17.68 -2.47 -6.40
N GLU A 71 -17.56 -3.54 -7.15
CA GLU A 71 -16.29 -3.90 -7.74
C GLU A 71 -15.97 -2.90 -8.84
N LEU A 72 -14.79 -2.31 -8.79
CA LEU A 72 -14.40 -1.28 -9.74
C LEU A 72 -14.00 -1.90 -11.07
N SER A 73 -14.49 -1.30 -12.15
CA SER A 73 -14.08 -1.69 -13.49
C SER A 73 -12.77 -1.00 -13.86
N LEU A 74 -12.10 -1.52 -14.87
CA LEU A 74 -10.89 -0.88 -15.37
C LEU A 74 -11.18 0.54 -15.86
N GLU A 75 -12.32 0.73 -16.52
CA GLU A 75 -12.72 2.05 -16.99
C GLU A 75 -12.89 3.02 -15.83
N ARG A 76 -13.51 2.55 -14.74
CA ARG A 76 -13.71 3.41 -13.58
C ARG A 76 -12.37 3.78 -12.94
N ILE A 77 -11.47 2.81 -12.85
CA ILE A 77 -10.15 3.08 -12.28
C ILE A 77 -9.40 4.11 -13.13
N ARG A 78 -9.50 4.00 -14.45
CA ARG A 78 -8.88 5.00 -15.33
C ARG A 78 -9.38 6.41 -15.04
N GLU A 79 -10.66 6.54 -14.67
CA GLU A 79 -11.26 7.84 -14.38
C GLU A 79 -10.80 8.42 -13.06
N ILE A 80 -10.62 7.57 -12.04
CA ILE A 80 -10.41 8.05 -10.67
C ILE A 80 -9.00 7.87 -10.16
N ALA A 81 -8.14 7.18 -10.89
CA ALA A 81 -6.77 6.95 -10.43
C ALA A 81 -5.98 8.25 -10.52
N GLN A 82 -5.26 8.53 -9.44
CA GLN A 82 -4.37 9.66 -9.38
C GLN A 82 -2.94 9.17 -9.60
N PRO A 83 -1.99 10.08 -9.83
CA PRO A 83 -0.62 9.65 -10.10
C PRO A 83 -0.07 8.79 -8.97
N PRO A 84 0.63 7.70 -9.30
CA PRO A 84 1.25 6.87 -8.28
C PRO A 84 2.24 7.66 -7.44
N ARG A 85 2.34 7.33 -6.17
CA ARG A 85 3.30 7.95 -5.27
C ARG A 85 4.05 6.85 -4.53
N THR A 86 5.36 6.97 -4.49
CA THR A 86 6.22 5.99 -3.85
C THR A 86 6.79 6.58 -2.57
N TRP A 87 6.72 5.80 -1.52
CA TRP A 87 7.12 6.21 -0.17
C TRP A 87 8.16 5.25 0.37
N VAL A 88 9.02 5.77 1.23
CA VAL A 88 9.82 4.97 2.14
C VAL A 88 9.26 5.21 3.52
N VAL A 89 8.79 4.17 4.17
CA VAL A 89 8.19 4.27 5.49
C VAL A 89 9.16 3.67 6.48
N ARG A 90 9.39 4.38 7.56
CA ARG A 90 10.38 3.97 8.53
C ARG A 90 9.85 4.19 9.92
N ALA A 91 10.05 3.19 10.78
CA ALA A 91 9.68 3.34 12.17
C ALA A 91 10.57 4.42 12.81
N ALA A 92 10.00 5.17 13.72
CA ALA A 92 10.80 6.11 14.48
C ALA A 92 11.77 5.35 15.37
N GLU A 93 12.75 6.07 15.89
CA GLU A 93 13.76 5.43 16.70
C GLU A 93 13.14 4.74 17.89
N GLN A 94 13.81 3.75 18.29
CA GLN A 94 13.36 2.87 19.32
C GLN A 94 13.03 3.49 20.63
N ASN A 95 13.50 4.62 20.85
CA ASN A 95 13.15 5.25 22.07
C ASN A 95 11.69 5.34 22.30
N ILE A 96 10.92 5.08 21.31
CA ILE A 96 9.48 5.08 21.47
C ILE A 96 9.01 3.83 22.13
N ALA A 97 9.83 2.83 22.18
CA ALA A 97 9.39 1.55 22.62
C ALA A 97 8.81 1.57 24.02
N ALA A 98 9.32 2.40 24.85
CA ALA A 98 8.89 2.37 26.22
C ALA A 98 8.35 3.73 26.61
N PRO A 99 7.08 3.95 26.38
CA PRO A 99 6.50 5.18 26.79
C PRO A 99 6.64 5.32 28.30
N ALA A 100 6.80 6.53 28.73
CA ALA A 100 6.91 6.77 30.13
C ALA A 100 5.71 6.21 30.84
N PRO A 101 5.91 5.58 31.96
CA PRO A 101 4.79 4.99 32.65
C PRO A 101 3.73 5.97 33.00
N ASN A 102 4.07 7.19 33.19
CA ASN A 102 3.05 8.15 33.45
C ASN A 102 2.83 8.96 32.28
N GLY A 103 3.03 8.36 31.35
CA GLY A 103 2.68 8.93 30.19
C GLY A 103 3.23 10.22 29.95
N THR A 104 3.70 10.54 30.37
CA THR A 104 3.92 11.46 29.92
C THR A 104 4.50 11.79 28.97
N ALA A 105 4.29 11.53 28.88
CA ALA A 105 4.63 11.70 28.16
C ALA A 105 4.73 12.06 27.35
N ALA A 106 4.58 12.16 27.31
CA ALA A 106 4.60 12.25 26.63
C ALA A 106 4.84 12.87 26.02
N ARG A 107 4.84 13.16 26.01
CA ARG A 107 5.11 13.37 25.45
C ARG A 107 5.31 14.23 25.03
N ALA A 108 5.20 14.35 25.06
CA ALA A 108 5.31 15.20 24.55
C ALA A 108 5.55 15.47 23.41
#